data_5bef90b66f89affa11197c776625bbc5
#
_entry.id   5bef90b66f89affa11197c776625bbc5
#
_cell.length_a   1.000
_cell.length_b   1.000
_cell.length_c   1.000
_cell.angle_alpha   90.00
_cell.angle_beta   90.00
_cell.angle_gamma   90.00
#
_symmetry.space_group_name_H-M   'P 1'
#
loop_
_entity.id
_entity.type
_entity.pdbx_description
1 polymer ?
#
loop_
_entity_poly.entity_id
_entity_poly.type
_entity_poly.pdbx_seq_one_letter_code
_entity_poly.pdbx_strand_id
1 'polypeptide(L)'
;MFALVDCNSFFCSVEKVFHPGLEGKPVVVLSNNDGCIVALTPEAKNLGLKRGDPIFKVHDIVRGGNVTVFSTNMQLYAAMSKRVVSILRKSFSHVEQYSIDECFCFLKGYDKFHDLAELMRETATKIKLWTDIPVSVGIAPTKTLAKVANKFAKKYDGYHGVCVIDSDEKRRKALALFDLSDVWGIGRQTFAKLQYLGIRTPLEFADKSESWVRSHFNKPGVQTWLELNGKPCIDTTEVARNQTICTSRSFGQMVSDLPSIKASVATFASSCANKLRGQHAGAKSVTVFMYSNRFREDLPQYGNVATYTFITPTSDTLEITQAALALAEQIYLPGILYKKSGVIVGNIVDTSMVQMDIFDPIPNRKARSDLMKVIDNLNHRYGLKTIRLMAEGEQQQPWKVKCEHRSQNYLTDINEILTIRI
;
A
#
# COMPACT_ATOMS: atom_id res chain seq x y z
N MET A 1 -26.10 0.14 -5.39
CA MET A 1 -25.04 0.70 -6.25
C MET A 1 -23.85 1.10 -5.39
N PHE A 2 -22.64 1.01 -5.98
CA PHE A 2 -21.39 1.45 -5.38
C PHE A 2 -20.78 2.53 -6.28
N ALA A 3 -20.20 3.57 -5.70
CA ALA A 3 -19.36 4.50 -6.41
C ALA A 3 -17.90 4.28 -5.96
N LEU A 4 -17.01 4.03 -6.87
CA LEU A 4 -15.58 4.09 -6.62
C LEU A 4 -15.10 5.51 -6.93
N VAL A 5 -14.58 6.20 -5.93
CA VAL A 5 -13.88 7.49 -6.08
C VAL A 5 -12.39 7.23 -6.03
N ASP A 6 -11.67 7.60 -7.08
CA ASP A 6 -10.24 7.36 -7.25
C ASP A 6 -9.51 8.67 -7.59
N CYS A 7 -8.51 9.01 -6.81
CA CYS A 7 -7.72 10.22 -7.00
C CYS A 7 -6.74 10.06 -8.17
N ASN A 8 -6.87 10.90 -9.20
CA ASN A 8 -6.07 10.81 -10.42
C ASN A 8 -4.60 11.11 -10.16
N SER A 9 -3.69 10.18 -10.55
CA SER A 9 -2.24 10.32 -10.36
C SER A 9 -1.87 10.82 -8.94
N PHE A 10 -2.50 10.26 -7.91
CA PHE A 10 -2.62 10.80 -6.57
C PHE A 10 -1.33 11.43 -6.02
N PHE A 11 -0.20 10.70 -6.01
CA PHE A 11 1.05 11.22 -5.44
C PHE A 11 1.54 12.45 -6.19
N CYS A 12 1.48 12.44 -7.53
CA CYS A 12 1.85 13.61 -8.34
C CYS A 12 0.87 14.78 -8.11
N SER A 13 -0.43 14.49 -7.98
CA SER A 13 -1.44 15.53 -7.70
C SER A 13 -1.20 16.17 -6.33
N VAL A 14 -0.84 15.40 -5.31
CA VAL A 14 -0.48 15.95 -4.00
C VAL A 14 0.74 16.85 -4.08
N GLU A 15 1.80 16.45 -4.79
CA GLU A 15 2.99 17.30 -4.96
C GLU A 15 2.64 18.62 -5.69
N LYS A 16 1.77 18.55 -6.71
CA LYS A 16 1.31 19.75 -7.47
C LYS A 16 0.52 20.72 -6.60
N VAL A 17 -0.27 20.25 -5.62
CA VAL A 17 -0.98 21.12 -4.66
C VAL A 17 -0.04 22.12 -3.98
N PHE A 18 1.17 21.67 -3.61
CA PHE A 18 2.18 22.51 -2.93
C PHE A 18 3.18 23.15 -3.90
N HIS A 19 3.12 22.80 -5.18
CA HIS A 19 3.95 23.34 -6.25
C HIS A 19 3.09 23.74 -7.46
N PRO A 20 2.27 24.81 -7.37
CA PRO A 20 1.32 25.19 -8.45
C PRO A 20 2.00 25.42 -9.80
N GLY A 21 3.27 25.83 -9.80
CA GLY A 21 4.07 26.02 -11.04
C GLY A 21 4.33 24.74 -11.84
N LEU A 22 3.91 23.55 -11.33
CA LEU A 22 4.00 22.26 -12.01
C LEU A 22 2.71 21.87 -12.75
N GLU A 23 1.68 22.71 -12.74
CA GLU A 23 0.46 22.43 -13.51
C GLU A 23 0.79 22.32 -15.01
N GLY A 24 0.27 21.28 -15.66
CA GLY A 24 0.56 20.96 -17.07
C GLY A 24 1.98 20.47 -17.36
N LYS A 25 2.83 20.27 -16.35
CA LYS A 25 4.20 19.78 -16.52
C LYS A 25 4.33 18.29 -16.22
N PRO A 26 5.31 17.61 -16.86
CA PRO A 26 5.59 16.20 -16.55
C PRO A 26 6.19 16.07 -15.14
N VAL A 27 5.52 15.29 -14.28
CA VAL A 27 5.94 15.01 -12.91
C VAL A 27 5.92 13.50 -12.68
N VAL A 28 6.95 12.99 -12.00
CA VAL A 28 7.01 11.61 -11.54
C VAL A 28 7.34 11.53 -10.05
N VAL A 29 6.78 10.53 -9.37
CA VAL A 29 7.14 10.20 -7.98
C VAL A 29 7.79 8.83 -7.98
N LEU A 30 8.92 8.72 -7.28
CA LEU A 30 9.73 7.52 -7.20
C LEU A 30 9.39 6.69 -5.96
N SER A 31 9.64 5.38 -6.05
CA SER A 31 9.55 4.45 -4.93
C SER A 31 10.69 4.69 -3.92
N ASN A 32 10.67 3.91 -2.83
CA ASN A 32 11.78 3.88 -1.88
C ASN A 32 13.14 3.71 -2.60
N ASN A 33 14.17 4.40 -2.10
CA ASN A 33 15.51 4.49 -2.69
C ASN A 33 15.54 5.13 -4.08
N ASP A 34 14.55 5.93 -4.40
CA ASP A 34 14.42 6.59 -5.71
C ASP A 34 14.59 5.61 -6.89
N GLY A 35 14.10 4.38 -6.70
CA GLY A 35 14.42 3.26 -7.60
C GLY A 35 13.56 3.23 -8.85
N CYS A 36 12.23 3.28 -8.72
CA CYS A 36 11.30 3.12 -9.83
C CYS A 36 10.16 4.14 -9.75
N ILE A 37 9.58 4.48 -10.89
CA ILE A 37 8.41 5.36 -10.98
C ILE A 37 7.18 4.63 -10.38
N VAL A 38 6.54 5.22 -9.36
CA VAL A 38 5.31 4.69 -8.75
C VAL A 38 4.07 5.49 -9.10
N ALA A 39 4.23 6.78 -9.40
CA ALA A 39 3.17 7.64 -9.94
C ALA A 39 3.76 8.57 -10.99
N LEU A 40 2.92 8.95 -11.96
CA LEU A 40 3.30 9.86 -13.03
C LEU A 40 2.07 10.59 -13.56
N THR A 41 2.28 11.83 -14.03
CA THR A 41 1.24 12.63 -14.65
C THR A 41 0.96 12.19 -16.11
N PRO A 42 -0.17 12.59 -16.71
CA PRO A 42 -0.45 12.34 -18.13
C PRO A 42 0.66 12.88 -19.04
N GLU A 43 1.21 14.06 -18.75
CA GLU A 43 2.30 14.68 -19.50
C GLU A 43 3.56 13.77 -19.48
N ALA A 44 3.90 13.20 -18.32
CA ALA A 44 5.01 12.27 -18.21
C ALA A 44 4.75 10.95 -18.97
N LYS A 45 3.49 10.47 -19.01
CA LYS A 45 3.10 9.30 -19.83
C LYS A 45 3.28 9.58 -21.32
N ASN A 46 2.96 10.78 -21.79
CA ASN A 46 3.10 11.16 -23.19
C ASN A 46 4.57 11.21 -23.65
N LEU A 47 5.53 11.35 -22.71
CA LEU A 47 6.97 11.18 -22.96
C LEU A 47 7.41 9.72 -23.05
N GLY A 48 6.49 8.76 -22.90
CA GLY A 48 6.77 7.32 -22.94
C GLY A 48 7.13 6.68 -21.60
N LEU A 49 7.13 7.46 -20.49
CA LEU A 49 7.38 6.93 -19.15
C LEU A 49 6.22 6.05 -18.66
N LYS A 50 6.54 4.99 -17.91
CA LYS A 50 5.57 4.04 -17.38
C LYS A 50 5.76 3.80 -15.89
N ARG A 51 4.66 3.47 -15.21
CA ARG A 51 4.73 3.00 -13.82
C ARG A 51 5.52 1.70 -13.75
N GLY A 52 6.50 1.65 -12.85
CA GLY A 52 7.41 0.51 -12.68
C GLY A 52 8.75 0.68 -13.39
N ASP A 53 8.91 1.69 -14.26
CA ASP A 53 10.20 1.95 -14.91
C ASP A 53 11.28 2.27 -13.89
N PRO A 54 12.43 1.57 -13.91
CA PRO A 54 13.58 1.96 -13.11
C PRO A 54 14.12 3.29 -13.60
N ILE A 55 14.31 4.25 -12.68
CA ILE A 55 14.72 5.63 -13.04
C ILE A 55 16.01 5.67 -13.85
N PHE A 56 16.98 4.79 -13.53
CA PHE A 56 18.26 4.73 -14.23
C PHE A 56 18.15 4.31 -15.70
N LYS A 57 17.08 3.58 -16.09
CA LYS A 57 16.82 3.18 -17.48
C LYS A 57 16.15 4.26 -18.31
N VAL A 58 15.50 5.21 -17.67
CA VAL A 58 14.74 6.29 -18.33
C VAL A 58 15.32 7.67 -18.04
N HIS A 59 16.55 7.72 -17.52
CA HIS A 59 17.23 8.95 -17.13
C HIS A 59 17.30 9.99 -18.25
N ASP A 60 17.58 9.54 -19.49
CA ASP A 60 17.69 10.44 -20.64
C ASP A 60 16.34 11.05 -21.02
N ILE A 61 15.25 10.28 -20.92
CA ILE A 61 13.88 10.76 -21.14
C ILE A 61 13.52 11.78 -20.05
N VAL A 62 13.85 11.48 -18.79
CA VAL A 62 13.58 12.37 -17.65
C VAL A 62 14.31 13.69 -17.80
N ARG A 63 15.61 13.66 -18.16
CA ARG A 63 16.42 14.86 -18.35
C ARG A 63 15.99 15.64 -19.59
N GLY A 64 15.83 14.97 -20.75
CA GLY A 64 15.44 15.62 -22.01
C GLY A 64 14.02 16.15 -22.02
N GLY A 65 13.10 15.50 -21.29
CA GLY A 65 11.70 15.91 -21.17
C GLY A 65 11.44 16.93 -20.07
N ASN A 66 12.46 17.44 -19.39
CA ASN A 66 12.35 18.36 -18.25
C ASN A 66 11.34 17.87 -17.19
N VAL A 67 11.40 16.57 -16.85
CA VAL A 67 10.50 15.93 -15.93
C VAL A 67 10.88 16.26 -14.48
N THR A 68 9.93 16.79 -13.71
CA THR A 68 10.16 17.02 -12.28
C THR A 68 10.04 15.69 -11.52
N VAL A 69 11.03 15.41 -10.69
CA VAL A 69 11.13 14.15 -9.94
C VAL A 69 10.96 14.41 -8.45
N PHE A 70 10.11 13.63 -7.80
CA PHE A 70 9.96 13.61 -6.35
C PHE A 70 10.23 12.21 -5.78
N SER A 71 10.82 12.14 -4.60
CA SER A 71 10.84 10.93 -3.78
C SER A 71 9.49 10.76 -3.06
N THR A 72 9.07 9.54 -2.81
CA THR A 72 7.81 9.26 -2.08
C THR A 72 7.77 9.95 -0.71
N ASN A 73 6.74 10.77 -0.45
CA ASN A 73 6.44 11.38 0.84
C ASN A 73 5.11 10.84 1.41
N MET A 74 5.15 9.64 1.99
CA MET A 74 3.95 8.94 2.49
C MET A 74 3.23 9.68 3.62
N GLN A 75 3.92 10.51 4.41
CA GLN A 75 3.30 11.31 5.47
C GLN A 75 2.38 12.38 4.88
N LEU A 76 2.88 13.11 3.90
CA LEU A 76 2.12 14.13 3.17
C LEU A 76 0.93 13.51 2.43
N TYR A 77 1.16 12.38 1.73
CA TYR A 77 0.11 11.69 0.97
C TYR A 77 -0.98 11.14 1.89
N ALA A 78 -0.62 10.56 3.03
CA ALA A 78 -1.60 10.09 4.02
C ALA A 78 -2.44 11.23 4.62
N ALA A 79 -1.84 12.40 4.86
CA ALA A 79 -2.56 13.57 5.35
C ALA A 79 -3.58 14.08 4.32
N MET A 80 -3.20 14.16 3.04
CA MET A 80 -4.10 14.56 1.96
C MET A 80 -5.21 13.53 1.69
N SER A 81 -4.87 12.23 1.73
CA SER A 81 -5.86 11.16 1.66
C SER A 81 -6.94 11.29 2.75
N LYS A 82 -6.53 11.53 4.00
CA LYS A 82 -7.47 11.76 5.11
C LYS A 82 -8.44 12.92 4.85
N ARG A 83 -7.98 14.00 4.18
CA ARG A 83 -8.85 15.13 3.82
C ARG A 83 -9.91 14.70 2.80
N VAL A 84 -9.51 14.00 1.73
CA VAL A 84 -10.46 13.46 0.73
C VAL A 84 -11.47 12.52 1.38
N VAL A 85 -11.00 11.55 2.18
CA VAL A 85 -11.88 10.61 2.92
C VAL A 85 -12.84 11.35 3.84
N SER A 86 -12.39 12.41 4.52
CA SER A 86 -13.26 13.22 5.40
C SER A 86 -14.37 13.92 4.63
N ILE A 87 -14.08 14.42 3.41
CA ILE A 87 -15.11 15.02 2.54
C ILE A 87 -16.15 13.97 2.16
N LEU A 88 -15.71 12.78 1.73
CA LEU A 88 -16.61 11.70 1.37
C LEU A 88 -17.48 11.25 2.55
N ARG A 89 -16.90 11.08 3.74
CA ARG A 89 -17.63 10.70 4.95
C ARG A 89 -18.66 11.75 5.43
N LYS A 90 -18.47 13.01 5.07
CA LYS A 90 -19.45 14.06 5.31
C LYS A 90 -20.58 14.06 4.29
N SER A 91 -20.36 13.52 3.09
CA SER A 91 -21.33 13.51 1.99
C SER A 91 -22.12 12.19 1.93
N PHE A 92 -21.56 11.08 2.40
CA PHE A 92 -22.17 9.75 2.31
C PHE A 92 -22.20 9.06 3.66
N SER A 93 -23.31 8.35 3.94
CA SER A 93 -23.54 7.62 5.20
C SER A 93 -22.56 6.46 5.42
N HIS A 94 -22.12 5.81 4.33
CA HIS A 94 -21.17 4.71 4.40
C HIS A 94 -20.08 4.85 3.33
N VAL A 95 -18.83 4.98 3.80
CA VAL A 95 -17.63 5.13 2.97
C VAL A 95 -16.57 4.16 3.45
N GLU A 96 -16.12 3.32 2.56
CA GLU A 96 -15.06 2.36 2.78
C GLU A 96 -13.78 2.83 2.08
N GLN A 97 -12.75 3.10 2.87
CA GLN A 97 -11.44 3.42 2.33
C GLN A 97 -10.72 2.13 1.93
N TYR A 98 -10.59 1.88 0.63
CA TYR A 98 -9.95 0.70 0.08
C TYR A 98 -8.42 0.86 -0.02
N SER A 99 -7.96 2.03 -0.41
CA SER A 99 -6.52 2.36 -0.49
C SER A 99 -6.25 3.79 -0.02
N ILE A 100 -5.03 4.28 -0.24
CA ILE A 100 -4.65 5.68 0.05
C ILE A 100 -5.32 6.67 -0.91
N ASP A 101 -5.74 6.21 -2.09
CA ASP A 101 -6.28 7.01 -3.20
C ASP A 101 -7.66 6.55 -3.69
N GLU A 102 -8.19 5.44 -3.19
CA GLU A 102 -9.47 4.86 -3.61
C GLU A 102 -10.44 4.69 -2.43
N CYS A 103 -11.68 5.12 -2.61
CA CYS A 103 -12.78 4.91 -1.67
C CYS A 103 -14.02 4.38 -2.36
N PHE A 104 -14.71 3.42 -1.75
CA PHE A 104 -16.05 3.01 -2.15
C PHE A 104 -17.08 3.76 -1.32
N CYS A 105 -18.02 4.44 -1.99
CA CYS A 105 -19.21 5.03 -1.40
C CYS A 105 -20.42 4.15 -1.70
N PHE A 106 -21.22 3.85 -0.68
CA PHE A 106 -22.43 3.04 -0.81
C PHE A 106 -23.59 3.96 -1.14
N LEU A 107 -24.18 3.78 -2.32
CA LEU A 107 -25.23 4.66 -2.84
C LEU A 107 -26.64 4.09 -2.69
N LYS A 108 -26.85 3.10 -1.82
CA LYS A 108 -28.17 2.51 -1.57
C LYS A 108 -29.13 3.57 -0.99
N GLY A 109 -30.22 3.82 -1.69
CA GLY A 109 -31.27 4.77 -1.29
C GLY A 109 -31.05 6.22 -1.76
N TYR A 110 -29.86 6.57 -2.24
CA TYR A 110 -29.59 7.91 -2.81
C TYR A 110 -30.28 8.09 -4.19
N ASP A 111 -30.42 6.99 -4.94
CA ASP A 111 -31.08 6.92 -6.24
C ASP A 111 -32.56 7.33 -6.21
N LYS A 112 -33.20 7.35 -5.02
CA LYS A 112 -34.57 7.81 -4.84
C LYS A 112 -34.71 9.34 -4.87
N PHE A 113 -33.64 10.06 -4.58
CA PHE A 113 -33.66 11.52 -4.38
C PHE A 113 -32.70 12.26 -5.29
N HIS A 114 -31.76 11.56 -5.93
CA HIS A 114 -30.69 12.16 -6.73
C HIS A 114 -30.42 11.37 -7.99
N ASP A 115 -30.09 12.07 -9.07
CA ASP A 115 -29.31 11.47 -10.16
C ASP A 115 -27.90 11.13 -9.62
N LEU A 116 -27.55 9.86 -9.63
CA LEU A 116 -26.29 9.40 -9.05
C LEU A 116 -25.06 9.93 -9.78
N ALA A 117 -25.16 10.14 -11.10
CA ALA A 117 -24.07 10.70 -11.89
C ALA A 117 -23.84 12.17 -11.49
N GLU A 118 -24.93 12.94 -11.36
CA GLU A 118 -24.84 14.35 -10.98
C GLU A 118 -24.32 14.53 -9.57
N LEU A 119 -24.87 13.77 -8.60
CA LEU A 119 -24.39 13.75 -7.22
C LEU A 119 -22.90 13.51 -7.12
N MET A 120 -22.39 12.56 -7.94
CA MET A 120 -20.96 12.23 -7.92
C MET A 120 -20.10 13.24 -8.68
N ARG A 121 -20.63 13.96 -9.69
CA ARG A 121 -19.95 15.10 -10.32
C ARG A 121 -19.81 16.26 -9.34
N GLU A 122 -20.88 16.61 -8.60
CA GLU A 122 -20.84 17.63 -7.56
C GLU A 122 -19.82 17.27 -6.47
N THR A 123 -19.80 15.98 -6.06
CA THR A 123 -18.83 15.46 -5.08
C THR A 123 -17.41 15.57 -5.61
N ALA A 124 -17.15 15.21 -6.86
CA ALA A 124 -15.84 15.31 -7.49
C ALA A 124 -15.37 16.78 -7.58
N THR A 125 -16.28 17.68 -7.95
CA THR A 125 -16.03 19.14 -7.98
C THR A 125 -15.69 19.68 -6.59
N LYS A 126 -16.44 19.25 -5.57
CA LYS A 126 -16.18 19.63 -4.17
C LYS A 126 -14.81 19.16 -3.68
N ILE A 127 -14.43 17.90 -3.98
CA ILE A 127 -13.11 17.38 -3.64
C ILE A 127 -12.02 18.22 -4.32
N LYS A 128 -12.14 18.48 -5.63
CA LYS A 128 -11.19 19.31 -6.39
C LYS A 128 -11.08 20.71 -5.80
N LEU A 129 -12.22 21.36 -5.51
CA LEU A 129 -12.25 22.71 -4.94
C LEU A 129 -11.58 22.80 -3.56
N TRP A 130 -11.77 21.78 -2.70
CA TRP A 130 -11.29 21.84 -1.33
C TRP A 130 -9.89 21.26 -1.12
N THR A 131 -9.41 20.44 -2.05
CA THR A 131 -8.12 19.74 -1.91
C THR A 131 -7.18 19.94 -3.09
N ASP A 132 -7.67 20.51 -4.19
CA ASP A 132 -7.01 20.58 -5.49
C ASP A 132 -6.63 19.21 -6.09
N ILE A 133 -7.18 18.12 -5.58
CA ILE A 133 -6.96 16.76 -6.11
C ILE A 133 -8.09 16.40 -7.07
N PRO A 134 -7.80 16.13 -8.35
CA PRO A 134 -8.80 15.65 -9.29
C PRO A 134 -9.14 14.19 -9.01
N VAL A 135 -10.43 13.85 -9.09
CA VAL A 135 -10.90 12.48 -8.91
C VAL A 135 -11.72 12.02 -10.11
N SER A 136 -11.73 10.71 -10.33
CA SER A 136 -12.63 10.05 -11.28
C SER A 136 -13.53 9.09 -10.54
N VAL A 137 -14.77 8.93 -11.02
CA VAL A 137 -15.79 8.11 -10.35
C VAL A 137 -16.36 7.07 -11.28
N GLY A 138 -16.44 5.84 -10.79
CA GLY A 138 -17.15 4.74 -11.46
C GLY A 138 -18.32 4.28 -10.60
N ILE A 139 -19.53 4.26 -11.16
CA ILE A 139 -20.75 3.84 -10.48
C ILE A 139 -21.26 2.56 -11.09
N ALA A 140 -21.51 1.52 -10.26
CA ALA A 140 -22.01 0.24 -10.73
C ALA A 140 -22.67 -0.58 -9.61
N PRO A 141 -23.39 -1.69 -9.96
CA PRO A 141 -24.02 -2.59 -8.99
C PRO A 141 -23.02 -3.31 -8.08
N THR A 142 -21.77 -3.49 -8.50
CA THR A 142 -20.72 -4.20 -7.77
C THR A 142 -19.43 -3.39 -7.70
N LYS A 143 -18.57 -3.71 -6.74
CA LYS A 143 -17.26 -3.05 -6.59
C LYS A 143 -16.35 -3.26 -7.80
N THR A 144 -16.33 -4.49 -8.37
CA THR A 144 -15.54 -4.80 -9.55
C THR A 144 -16.02 -4.01 -10.78
N LEU A 145 -17.33 -3.94 -11.01
CA LEU A 145 -17.88 -3.14 -12.10
C LEU A 145 -17.68 -1.63 -11.87
N ALA A 146 -17.69 -1.15 -10.63
CA ALA A 146 -17.36 0.24 -10.32
C ALA A 146 -15.91 0.58 -10.68
N LYS A 147 -14.95 -0.36 -10.50
CA LYS A 147 -13.57 -0.20 -10.99
C LYS A 147 -13.49 -0.18 -12.52
N VAL A 148 -14.27 -1.01 -13.20
CA VAL A 148 -14.39 -0.98 -14.68
C VAL A 148 -14.92 0.39 -15.12
N ALA A 149 -16.01 0.86 -14.54
CA ALA A 149 -16.60 2.17 -14.84
C ALA A 149 -15.61 3.32 -14.59
N ASN A 150 -14.88 3.28 -13.48
CA ASN A 150 -13.87 4.29 -13.14
C ASN A 150 -12.75 4.38 -14.19
N LYS A 151 -12.31 3.24 -14.73
CA LYS A 151 -11.30 3.24 -15.79
C LYS A 151 -11.81 3.86 -17.08
N PHE A 152 -13.09 3.66 -17.42
CA PHE A 152 -13.73 4.37 -18.54
C PHE A 152 -13.85 5.87 -18.27
N ALA A 153 -14.24 6.27 -17.05
CA ALA A 153 -14.30 7.67 -16.64
C ALA A 153 -12.95 8.40 -16.79
N LYS A 154 -11.83 7.67 -16.56
CA LYS A 154 -10.47 8.20 -16.74
C LYS A 154 -10.00 8.22 -18.20
N LYS A 155 -10.48 7.30 -19.02
CA LYS A 155 -9.98 7.10 -20.38
C LYS A 155 -10.69 7.98 -21.41
N TYR A 156 -11.97 8.28 -21.20
CA TYR A 156 -12.82 8.95 -22.18
C TYR A 156 -13.39 10.24 -21.61
N ASP A 157 -12.99 11.36 -22.18
CA ASP A 157 -13.40 12.71 -21.73
C ASP A 157 -14.91 12.94 -21.78
N GLY A 158 -15.64 12.26 -22.69
CA GLY A 158 -17.10 12.32 -22.79
C GLY A 158 -17.86 11.88 -21.54
N TYR A 159 -17.21 11.19 -20.60
CA TYR A 159 -17.81 10.88 -19.29
C TYR A 159 -17.66 12.01 -18.28
N HIS A 160 -16.89 13.06 -18.58
CA HIS A 160 -16.63 14.18 -17.63
C HIS A 160 -16.23 13.70 -16.24
N GLY A 161 -15.38 12.67 -16.17
CA GLY A 161 -14.86 12.09 -14.93
C GLY A 161 -15.81 11.16 -14.17
N VAL A 162 -17.07 10.94 -14.63
CA VAL A 162 -18.04 10.05 -13.98
C VAL A 162 -18.68 9.10 -14.99
N CYS A 163 -18.48 7.79 -14.83
CA CYS A 163 -19.07 6.75 -15.68
C CYS A 163 -20.03 5.87 -14.87
N VAL A 164 -21.21 5.58 -15.43
CA VAL A 164 -22.25 4.78 -14.79
C VAL A 164 -22.53 3.53 -15.59
N ILE A 165 -22.46 2.37 -14.94
CA ILE A 165 -22.91 1.05 -15.44
C ILE A 165 -24.11 0.63 -14.58
N ASP A 166 -25.32 0.97 -15.04
CA ASP A 166 -26.59 0.77 -14.33
C ASP A 166 -27.52 -0.24 -15.02
N SER A 167 -27.16 -0.72 -16.22
CA SER A 167 -27.96 -1.68 -16.98
C SER A 167 -27.11 -2.85 -17.48
N ASP A 168 -27.79 -3.96 -17.81
CA ASP A 168 -27.12 -5.13 -18.39
C ASP A 168 -26.47 -4.82 -19.74
N GLU A 169 -27.12 -3.99 -20.55
CA GLU A 169 -26.58 -3.55 -21.85
C GLU A 169 -25.25 -2.79 -21.66
N LYS A 170 -25.23 -1.79 -20.77
CA LYS A 170 -23.99 -1.04 -20.46
C LYS A 170 -22.91 -1.97 -19.86
N ARG A 171 -23.29 -2.90 -18.98
CA ARG A 171 -22.39 -3.90 -18.42
C ARG A 171 -21.74 -4.74 -19.50
N ARG A 172 -22.52 -5.35 -20.38
CA ARG A 172 -22.03 -6.20 -21.46
C ARG A 172 -21.12 -5.43 -22.44
N LYS A 173 -21.53 -4.21 -22.81
CA LYS A 173 -20.72 -3.33 -23.67
C LYS A 173 -19.39 -2.96 -22.99
N ALA A 174 -19.42 -2.61 -21.72
CA ALA A 174 -18.20 -2.29 -20.96
C ALA A 174 -17.26 -3.50 -20.88
N LEU A 175 -17.77 -4.70 -20.55
CA LEU A 175 -16.96 -5.91 -20.41
C LEU A 175 -16.40 -6.41 -21.74
N ALA A 176 -17.06 -6.13 -22.86
CA ALA A 176 -16.55 -6.46 -24.21
C ALA A 176 -15.34 -5.59 -24.60
N LEU A 177 -15.29 -4.34 -24.11
CA LEU A 177 -14.26 -3.35 -24.46
C LEU A 177 -13.12 -3.26 -23.42
N PHE A 178 -13.29 -3.90 -22.27
CA PHE A 178 -12.33 -3.83 -21.17
C PHE A 178 -11.24 -4.88 -21.33
N ASP A 179 -10.01 -4.55 -20.92
CA ASP A 179 -8.91 -5.51 -20.91
C ASP A 179 -9.07 -6.52 -19.77
N LEU A 180 -8.97 -7.80 -20.10
CA LEU A 180 -9.09 -8.88 -19.13
C LEU A 180 -8.01 -8.81 -18.02
N SER A 181 -6.81 -8.35 -18.37
CA SER A 181 -5.70 -8.21 -17.43
C SER A 181 -5.90 -7.08 -16.39
N ASP A 182 -6.80 -6.15 -16.70
CA ASP A 182 -7.10 -4.98 -15.85
C ASP A 182 -8.27 -5.22 -14.89
N VAL A 183 -8.95 -6.36 -15.00
CA VAL A 183 -10.07 -6.70 -14.11
C VAL A 183 -9.57 -6.95 -12.69
N TRP A 184 -10.18 -6.26 -11.74
CA TRP A 184 -9.88 -6.46 -10.33
C TRP A 184 -10.17 -7.90 -9.90
N GLY A 185 -9.17 -8.57 -9.31
CA GLY A 185 -9.22 -9.99 -8.98
C GLY A 185 -8.61 -10.92 -10.04
N ILE A 186 -8.28 -10.42 -11.25
CA ILE A 186 -7.56 -11.18 -12.26
C ILE A 186 -6.08 -10.77 -12.24
N GLY A 187 -5.29 -11.53 -11.47
CA GLY A 187 -3.83 -11.38 -11.45
C GLY A 187 -3.16 -12.14 -12.59
N ARG A 188 -1.84 -11.96 -12.74
CA ARG A 188 -1.03 -12.54 -13.84
C ARG A 188 -1.26 -14.04 -14.06
N GLN A 189 -1.38 -14.85 -13.01
CA GLN A 189 -1.62 -16.29 -13.14
C GLN A 189 -3.05 -16.61 -13.59
N THR A 190 -4.04 -15.92 -13.05
CA THR A 190 -5.45 -16.08 -13.45
C THR A 190 -5.64 -15.64 -14.90
N PHE A 191 -5.01 -14.55 -15.32
CA PHE A 191 -5.01 -14.06 -16.68
C PHE A 191 -4.41 -15.11 -17.65
N ALA A 192 -3.22 -15.63 -17.36
CA ALA A 192 -2.60 -16.67 -18.17
C ALA A 192 -3.48 -17.94 -18.29
N LYS A 193 -4.13 -18.34 -17.18
CA LYS A 193 -5.06 -19.47 -17.17
C LYS A 193 -6.31 -19.20 -18.03
N LEU A 194 -6.89 -18.01 -17.94
CA LEU A 194 -8.04 -17.62 -18.75
C LEU A 194 -7.69 -17.62 -20.26
N GLN A 195 -6.53 -17.06 -20.62
CA GLN A 195 -6.03 -17.11 -22.01
C GLN A 195 -5.82 -18.54 -22.50
N TYR A 196 -5.24 -19.41 -21.68
CA TYR A 196 -5.08 -20.85 -22.02
C TYR A 196 -6.42 -21.54 -22.26
N LEU A 197 -7.48 -21.14 -21.54
CA LEU A 197 -8.85 -21.64 -21.71
C LEU A 197 -9.61 -20.95 -22.84
N GLY A 198 -8.93 -20.12 -23.65
CA GLY A 198 -9.50 -19.44 -24.84
C GLY A 198 -10.33 -18.20 -24.49
N ILE A 199 -10.29 -17.70 -23.26
CA ILE A 199 -11.04 -16.51 -22.82
C ILE A 199 -10.16 -15.28 -22.98
N ARG A 200 -10.63 -14.30 -23.78
CA ARG A 200 -9.88 -13.09 -24.14
C ARG A 200 -10.45 -11.82 -23.53
N THR A 201 -11.74 -11.79 -23.24
CA THR A 201 -12.45 -10.62 -22.72
C THR A 201 -13.12 -10.92 -21.39
N PRO A 202 -13.34 -9.91 -20.54
CA PRO A 202 -14.16 -10.05 -19.33
C PRO A 202 -15.59 -10.52 -19.60
N LEU A 203 -16.15 -10.16 -20.77
CA LEU A 203 -17.48 -10.60 -21.17
C LEU A 203 -17.52 -12.11 -21.41
N GLU A 204 -16.54 -12.65 -22.16
CA GLU A 204 -16.44 -14.10 -22.38
C GLU A 204 -16.29 -14.89 -21.09
N PHE A 205 -15.59 -14.32 -20.09
CA PHE A 205 -15.50 -14.91 -18.77
C PHE A 205 -16.83 -14.83 -18.02
N ALA A 206 -17.51 -13.68 -18.04
CA ALA A 206 -18.81 -13.48 -17.40
C ALA A 206 -19.90 -14.39 -17.98
N ASP A 207 -19.84 -14.69 -19.28
CA ASP A 207 -20.80 -15.55 -19.98
C ASP A 207 -20.60 -17.07 -19.71
N LYS A 208 -19.54 -17.47 -18.99
CA LYS A 208 -19.38 -18.88 -18.57
C LYS A 208 -20.40 -19.25 -17.49
N SER A 209 -20.80 -20.54 -17.49
CA SER A 209 -21.69 -21.04 -16.43
C SER A 209 -21.00 -21.08 -15.08
N GLU A 210 -21.78 -20.93 -14.00
CA GLU A 210 -21.25 -20.98 -12.63
C GLU A 210 -20.56 -22.32 -12.34
N SER A 211 -21.10 -23.44 -12.82
CA SER A 211 -20.51 -24.77 -12.67
C SER A 211 -19.12 -24.85 -13.33
N TRP A 212 -18.98 -24.28 -14.52
CA TRP A 212 -17.70 -24.21 -15.23
C TRP A 212 -16.69 -23.37 -14.44
N VAL A 213 -17.10 -22.19 -13.93
CA VAL A 213 -16.18 -21.32 -13.15
C VAL A 213 -15.74 -22.00 -11.85
N ARG A 214 -16.65 -22.67 -11.12
CA ARG A 214 -16.33 -23.39 -9.89
C ARG A 214 -15.39 -24.58 -10.11
N SER A 215 -15.45 -25.22 -11.28
CA SER A 215 -14.52 -26.34 -11.61
C SER A 215 -13.11 -25.86 -11.99
N HIS A 216 -12.96 -24.62 -12.45
CA HIS A 216 -11.68 -24.09 -12.95
C HIS A 216 -11.00 -23.12 -11.99
N PHE A 217 -11.74 -22.44 -11.11
CA PHE A 217 -11.25 -21.36 -10.26
C PHE A 217 -11.61 -21.58 -8.79
N ASN A 218 -10.76 -21.05 -7.92
CA ASN A 218 -10.98 -21.01 -6.47
C ASN A 218 -11.98 -19.88 -6.09
N LYS A 219 -12.30 -19.79 -4.80
CA LYS A 219 -13.25 -18.80 -4.27
C LYS A 219 -13.04 -17.36 -4.79
N PRO A 220 -11.81 -16.77 -4.79
CA PRO A 220 -11.58 -15.44 -5.37
C PRO A 220 -11.97 -15.33 -6.84
N GLY A 221 -11.67 -16.32 -7.67
CA GLY A 221 -12.05 -16.32 -9.08
C GLY A 221 -13.57 -16.39 -9.29
N VAL A 222 -14.27 -17.20 -8.48
CA VAL A 222 -15.74 -17.24 -8.48
C VAL A 222 -16.33 -15.91 -8.03
N GLN A 223 -15.77 -15.26 -7.01
CA GLN A 223 -16.21 -13.95 -6.57
C GLN A 223 -16.04 -12.88 -7.67
N THR A 224 -14.90 -12.86 -8.36
CA THR A 224 -14.71 -11.96 -9.50
C THR A 224 -15.76 -12.21 -10.59
N TRP A 225 -16.05 -13.46 -10.92
CA TRP A 225 -17.08 -13.80 -11.89
C TRP A 225 -18.49 -13.33 -11.47
N LEU A 226 -18.88 -13.54 -10.19
CA LEU A 226 -20.16 -13.05 -9.65
C LEU A 226 -20.25 -11.52 -9.75
N GLU A 227 -19.20 -10.82 -9.36
CA GLU A 227 -19.11 -9.35 -9.43
C GLU A 227 -19.25 -8.84 -10.87
N LEU A 228 -18.61 -9.46 -11.85
CA LEU A 228 -18.76 -9.13 -13.27
C LEU A 228 -20.20 -9.38 -13.79
N ASN A 229 -20.93 -10.31 -13.17
CA ASN A 229 -22.35 -10.59 -13.44
C ASN A 229 -23.33 -9.73 -12.62
N GLY A 230 -22.84 -8.65 -11.99
CA GLY A 230 -23.69 -7.71 -11.24
C GLY A 230 -24.15 -8.22 -9.88
N LYS A 231 -23.59 -9.33 -9.37
CA LYS A 231 -23.91 -9.90 -8.05
C LYS A 231 -22.86 -9.48 -7.03
N PRO A 232 -23.12 -8.50 -6.13
CA PRO A 232 -22.15 -8.04 -5.16
C PRO A 232 -21.86 -9.13 -4.12
N CYS A 233 -20.58 -9.48 -3.96
CA CYS A 233 -20.17 -10.54 -3.04
C CYS A 233 -18.80 -10.26 -2.37
N ILE A 234 -18.13 -9.17 -2.72
CA ILE A 234 -16.86 -8.79 -2.11
C ILE A 234 -17.15 -7.81 -0.97
N ASP A 235 -17.03 -8.31 0.25
CA ASP A 235 -17.01 -7.50 1.44
C ASP A 235 -15.57 -7.17 1.83
N THR A 236 -15.24 -5.88 1.91
CA THR A 236 -13.93 -5.38 2.33
C THR A 236 -14.03 -4.61 3.65
N THR A 237 -15.20 -4.62 4.29
CA THR A 237 -15.45 -3.98 5.60
C THR A 237 -14.90 -4.81 6.76
N GLU A 238 -14.92 -6.13 6.64
CA GLU A 238 -14.34 -7.01 7.63
C GLU A 238 -12.82 -7.09 7.46
N VAL A 239 -12.11 -6.26 8.21
CA VAL A 239 -10.65 -6.39 8.32
C VAL A 239 -10.35 -7.60 9.21
N ALA A 240 -10.08 -8.75 8.60
CA ALA A 240 -9.56 -9.90 9.33
C ALA A 240 -8.26 -9.48 10.06
N ARG A 241 -8.09 -9.95 11.31
CA ARG A 241 -6.84 -9.71 12.05
C ARG A 241 -5.65 -10.21 11.23
N ASN A 242 -4.59 -9.41 11.22
CA ASN A 242 -3.37 -9.80 10.53
C ASN A 242 -2.80 -11.09 11.14
N GLN A 243 -2.60 -12.11 10.33
CA GLN A 243 -1.93 -13.34 10.75
C GLN A 243 -0.42 -13.17 10.88
N THR A 244 0.13 -12.18 10.17
CA THR A 244 1.55 -11.83 10.19
C THR A 244 1.73 -10.32 10.07
N ILE A 245 2.79 -9.79 10.68
CA ILE A 245 3.24 -8.42 10.49
C ILE A 245 4.68 -8.46 9.99
N CYS A 246 4.92 -7.85 8.83
CA CYS A 246 6.26 -7.72 8.26
C CYS A 246 6.74 -6.27 8.30
N THR A 247 7.99 -6.09 8.69
CA THR A 247 8.73 -4.85 8.47
C THR A 247 10.03 -5.17 7.76
N SER A 248 10.21 -4.64 6.55
CA SER A 248 11.42 -4.85 5.74
C SER A 248 11.76 -3.61 4.94
N ARG A 249 13.03 -3.48 4.56
CA ARG A 249 13.50 -2.41 3.67
C ARG A 249 14.54 -2.95 2.70
N SER A 250 14.46 -2.47 1.46
CA SER A 250 15.63 -2.50 0.58
C SER A 250 16.57 -1.38 1.02
N PHE A 251 17.85 -1.69 1.17
CA PHE A 251 18.84 -0.75 1.67
C PHE A 251 19.16 0.33 0.62
N GLY A 252 19.43 1.55 1.06
CA GLY A 252 19.87 2.64 0.20
C GLY A 252 21.21 2.29 -0.45
N GLN A 253 22.16 1.84 0.37
CA GLN A 253 23.42 1.25 -0.06
C GLN A 253 23.47 -0.22 0.32
N MET A 254 24.17 -1.04 -0.45
CA MET A 254 24.39 -2.45 -0.08
C MET A 254 25.34 -2.51 1.13
N VAL A 255 25.05 -3.41 2.04
CA VAL A 255 25.74 -3.55 3.33
C VAL A 255 26.33 -4.95 3.44
N SER A 256 27.58 -5.02 3.88
CA SER A 256 28.30 -6.29 4.06
C SER A 256 28.66 -6.60 5.50
N ASP A 257 28.60 -5.61 6.39
CA ASP A 257 29.00 -5.77 7.79
C ASP A 257 27.82 -6.21 8.67
N LEU A 258 28.10 -7.13 9.59
CA LEU A 258 27.11 -7.68 10.53
C LEU A 258 26.51 -6.62 11.47
N PRO A 259 27.28 -5.66 12.03
CA PRO A 259 26.72 -4.61 12.89
C PRO A 259 25.63 -3.79 12.21
N SER A 260 25.82 -3.32 11.00
CA SER A 260 24.80 -2.58 10.23
C SER A 260 23.54 -3.42 9.94
N ILE A 261 23.73 -4.70 9.61
CA ILE A 261 22.60 -5.63 9.41
C ILE A 261 21.84 -5.81 10.71
N LYS A 262 22.52 -6.06 11.84
CA LYS A 262 21.90 -6.18 13.16
C LYS A 262 21.11 -4.93 13.53
N ALA A 263 21.65 -3.75 13.29
CA ALA A 263 20.96 -2.48 13.53
C ALA A 263 19.65 -2.36 12.72
N SER A 264 19.68 -2.79 11.43
CA SER A 264 18.48 -2.84 10.59
C SER A 264 17.43 -3.81 11.12
N VAL A 265 17.86 -5.03 11.50
CA VAL A 265 16.98 -6.08 12.05
C VAL A 265 16.37 -5.64 13.39
N ALA A 266 17.16 -5.06 14.29
CA ALA A 266 16.66 -4.51 15.57
C ALA A 266 15.59 -3.44 15.34
N THR A 267 15.84 -2.52 14.40
CA THR A 267 14.86 -1.48 14.02
C THR A 267 13.55 -2.07 13.49
N PHE A 268 13.62 -3.13 12.66
CA PHE A 268 12.43 -3.77 12.10
C PHE A 268 11.70 -4.61 13.13
N ALA A 269 12.40 -5.30 14.02
CA ALA A 269 11.84 -6.04 15.14
C ALA A 269 11.08 -5.12 16.10
N SER A 270 11.70 -3.99 16.50
CA SER A 270 11.05 -2.95 17.32
C SER A 270 9.77 -2.43 16.66
N SER A 271 9.81 -2.18 15.34
CA SER A 271 8.63 -1.74 14.58
C SER A 271 7.53 -2.80 14.55
N CYS A 272 7.87 -4.09 14.40
CA CYS A 272 6.90 -5.19 14.45
C CYS A 272 6.26 -5.31 15.84
N ALA A 273 7.06 -5.22 16.91
CA ALA A 273 6.58 -5.27 18.29
C ALA A 273 5.61 -4.14 18.62
N ASN A 274 5.93 -2.91 18.19
CA ASN A 274 5.03 -1.76 18.36
C ASN A 274 3.69 -1.95 17.63
N LYS A 275 3.72 -2.46 16.38
CA LYS A 275 2.50 -2.76 15.62
C LYS A 275 1.66 -3.87 16.27
N LEU A 276 2.28 -4.90 16.86
CA LEU A 276 1.58 -5.93 17.64
C LEU A 276 0.83 -5.31 18.82
N ARG A 277 1.51 -4.48 19.62
CA ARG A 277 0.88 -3.81 20.77
C ARG A 277 -0.26 -2.89 20.36
N GLY A 278 -0.11 -2.16 19.26
CA GLY A 278 -1.18 -1.32 18.69
C GLY A 278 -2.42 -2.10 18.25
N GLN A 279 -2.31 -3.42 18.05
CA GLN A 279 -3.42 -4.33 17.74
C GLN A 279 -3.85 -5.19 18.94
N HIS A 280 -3.32 -4.94 20.14
CA HIS A 280 -3.54 -5.76 21.33
C HIS A 280 -3.22 -7.25 21.08
N ALA A 281 -2.13 -7.52 20.39
CA ALA A 281 -1.74 -8.85 19.93
C ALA A 281 -0.33 -9.24 20.38
N GLY A 282 -0.10 -10.55 20.48
CA GLY A 282 1.20 -11.16 20.67
C GLY A 282 1.53 -12.12 19.53
N ALA A 283 2.80 -12.29 19.20
CA ALA A 283 3.26 -13.23 18.19
C ALA A 283 3.90 -14.46 18.81
N LYS A 284 3.64 -15.64 18.23
CA LYS A 284 4.30 -16.91 18.58
C LYS A 284 5.61 -17.13 17.83
N SER A 285 5.85 -16.42 16.73
CA SER A 285 7.07 -16.62 15.94
C SER A 285 7.64 -15.30 15.46
N VAL A 286 8.97 -15.29 15.32
CA VAL A 286 9.71 -14.24 14.63
C VAL A 286 10.58 -14.89 13.56
N THR A 287 10.53 -14.32 12.35
CA THR A 287 11.31 -14.76 11.20
C THR A 287 12.17 -13.61 10.72
N VAL A 288 13.44 -13.88 10.47
CA VAL A 288 14.37 -12.91 9.86
C VAL A 288 14.78 -13.43 8.49
N PHE A 289 14.84 -12.53 7.52
CA PHE A 289 15.34 -12.84 6.19
C PHE A 289 16.31 -11.78 5.71
N MET A 290 17.28 -12.19 4.89
CA MET A 290 18.27 -11.33 4.25
C MET A 290 18.51 -11.77 2.81
N TYR A 291 18.64 -10.80 1.90
CA TYR A 291 18.85 -11.06 0.47
C TYR A 291 19.91 -10.14 -0.12
N SER A 292 20.74 -10.69 -1.00
CA SER A 292 21.56 -9.92 -1.93
C SER A 292 20.70 -9.23 -3.01
N ASN A 293 21.31 -8.47 -3.89
CA ASN A 293 20.60 -7.84 -5.01
C ASN A 293 20.48 -8.80 -6.19
N ARG A 294 19.32 -9.45 -6.35
CA ARG A 294 19.04 -10.39 -7.44
C ARG A 294 19.13 -9.80 -8.86
N PHE A 295 19.18 -8.47 -9.00
CA PHE A 295 19.33 -7.79 -10.30
C PHE A 295 20.79 -7.48 -10.66
N ARG A 296 21.72 -7.79 -9.76
CA ARG A 296 23.17 -7.64 -9.94
C ARG A 296 23.78 -9.02 -10.11
N GLU A 297 23.64 -9.58 -11.31
CA GLU A 297 24.15 -10.91 -11.67
C GLU A 297 25.69 -11.01 -11.59
N ASP A 298 26.35 -9.86 -11.62
CA ASP A 298 27.79 -9.69 -11.42
C ASP A 298 28.26 -9.90 -9.97
N LEU A 299 27.35 -9.99 -9.01
CA LEU A 299 27.64 -10.16 -7.59
C LEU A 299 27.20 -11.54 -7.09
N PRO A 300 27.88 -12.08 -6.05
CA PRO A 300 27.45 -13.32 -5.40
C PRO A 300 25.99 -13.25 -4.94
N GLN A 301 25.19 -14.24 -5.34
CA GLN A 301 23.77 -14.31 -4.97
C GLN A 301 23.61 -15.09 -3.69
N TYR A 302 22.88 -14.51 -2.75
CA TYR A 302 22.57 -15.12 -1.46
C TYR A 302 21.19 -14.72 -1.00
N GLY A 303 20.48 -15.65 -0.38
CA GLY A 303 19.21 -15.41 0.30
C GLY A 303 18.97 -16.46 1.35
N ASN A 304 18.69 -16.06 2.57
CA ASN A 304 18.41 -16.97 3.67
C ASN A 304 17.33 -16.45 4.60
N VAL A 305 16.65 -17.37 5.28
CA VAL A 305 15.53 -17.13 6.19
C VAL A 305 15.67 -18.06 7.38
N ALA A 306 15.50 -17.53 8.59
CA ALA A 306 15.41 -18.34 9.81
C ALA A 306 14.24 -17.89 10.67
N THR A 307 13.66 -18.81 11.43
CA THR A 307 12.49 -18.58 12.29
C THR A 307 12.75 -19.12 13.69
N TYR A 308 12.36 -18.32 14.69
CA TYR A 308 12.30 -18.71 16.09
C TYR A 308 10.85 -18.74 16.57
N THR A 309 10.50 -19.74 17.38
CA THR A 309 9.16 -19.89 17.98
C THR A 309 9.24 -19.64 19.48
N PHE A 310 8.46 -18.67 19.95
CA PHE A 310 8.35 -18.34 21.36
C PHE A 310 7.50 -19.38 22.10
N ILE A 311 7.89 -19.74 23.31
CA ILE A 311 7.11 -20.60 24.22
C ILE A 311 5.77 -19.91 24.53
N THR A 312 5.84 -18.66 25.00
CA THR A 312 4.68 -17.81 25.26
C THR A 312 4.56 -16.72 24.19
N PRO A 313 3.38 -16.46 23.59
CA PRO A 313 3.20 -15.36 22.66
C PRO A 313 3.60 -14.02 23.26
N THR A 314 4.35 -13.21 22.52
CA THR A 314 4.92 -11.98 23.05
C THR A 314 4.73 -10.78 22.11
N SER A 315 4.66 -9.58 22.68
CA SER A 315 4.78 -8.29 22.00
C SER A 315 5.89 -7.42 22.60
N ASP A 316 6.71 -8.01 23.46
CA ASP A 316 7.84 -7.35 24.11
C ASP A 316 8.93 -7.05 23.08
N THR A 317 9.31 -5.77 22.99
CA THR A 317 10.31 -5.33 22.01
C THR A 317 11.68 -5.96 22.27
N LEU A 318 12.07 -6.12 23.55
CA LEU A 318 13.38 -6.68 23.92
C LEU A 318 13.46 -8.15 23.52
N GLU A 319 12.43 -8.94 23.83
CA GLU A 319 12.36 -10.36 23.53
C GLU A 319 12.37 -10.63 22.01
N ILE A 320 11.51 -9.94 21.27
CA ILE A 320 11.44 -10.08 19.81
C ILE A 320 12.75 -9.63 19.16
N THR A 321 13.37 -8.54 19.63
CA THR A 321 14.63 -8.04 19.08
C THR A 321 15.78 -8.99 19.37
N GLN A 322 15.88 -9.52 20.59
CA GLN A 322 16.93 -10.47 20.97
C GLN A 322 16.88 -11.74 20.10
N ALA A 323 15.70 -12.33 19.93
CA ALA A 323 15.50 -13.47 19.06
C ALA A 323 15.84 -13.15 17.60
N ALA A 324 15.39 -12.00 17.10
CA ALA A 324 15.68 -11.59 15.74
C ALA A 324 17.18 -11.35 15.48
N LEU A 325 17.92 -10.80 16.45
CA LEU A 325 19.37 -10.60 16.35
C LEU A 325 20.13 -11.94 16.31
N ALA A 326 19.74 -12.92 17.12
CA ALA A 326 20.33 -14.26 17.09
C ALA A 326 20.09 -14.94 15.74
N LEU A 327 18.88 -14.83 15.17
CA LEU A 327 18.59 -15.33 13.84
C LEU A 327 19.40 -14.62 12.76
N ALA A 328 19.60 -13.30 12.88
CA ALA A 328 20.41 -12.55 11.93
C ALA A 328 21.86 -13.03 11.93
N GLU A 329 22.45 -13.31 13.10
CA GLU A 329 23.78 -13.90 13.22
C GLU A 329 23.85 -15.29 12.58
N GLN A 330 22.85 -16.12 12.82
CA GLN A 330 22.78 -17.49 12.29
C GLN A 330 22.77 -17.52 10.74
N ILE A 331 22.06 -16.58 10.09
CA ILE A 331 21.93 -16.57 8.62
C ILE A 331 22.88 -15.59 7.93
N TYR A 332 23.73 -14.88 8.68
CA TYR A 332 24.74 -13.99 8.11
C TYR A 332 25.88 -14.79 7.46
N LEU A 333 26.26 -14.40 6.27
CA LEU A 333 27.42 -14.93 5.54
C LEU A 333 28.39 -13.78 5.20
N PRO A 334 29.64 -13.81 5.70
CA PRO A 334 30.65 -12.81 5.35
C PRO A 334 30.92 -12.77 3.84
N GLY A 335 31.26 -11.59 3.34
CA GLY A 335 31.59 -11.38 1.91
C GLY A 335 30.38 -11.16 1.00
N ILE A 336 29.16 -11.26 1.51
CA ILE A 336 27.95 -10.98 0.75
C ILE A 336 27.57 -9.50 0.87
N LEU A 337 27.19 -8.89 -0.25
CA LEU A 337 26.61 -7.55 -0.30
C LEU A 337 25.09 -7.64 -0.21
N TYR A 338 24.56 -7.42 1.00
CA TYR A 338 23.12 -7.49 1.26
C TYR A 338 22.40 -6.23 0.75
N LYS A 339 21.29 -6.43 0.04
CA LYS A 339 20.42 -5.36 -0.47
C LYS A 339 19.13 -5.21 0.31
N LYS A 340 18.69 -6.26 1.01
CA LYS A 340 17.41 -6.25 1.74
C LYS A 340 17.50 -7.10 2.99
N SER A 341 16.91 -6.60 4.09
CA SER A 341 16.57 -7.42 5.26
C SER A 341 15.13 -7.15 5.71
N GLY A 342 14.62 -8.05 6.54
CA GLY A 342 13.29 -7.87 7.13
C GLY A 342 13.04 -8.81 8.28
N VAL A 343 12.05 -8.41 9.09
CA VAL A 343 11.51 -9.17 10.22
C VAL A 343 10.03 -9.40 9.97
N ILE A 344 9.59 -10.63 10.16
CA ILE A 344 8.18 -11.03 10.14
C ILE A 344 7.85 -11.60 11.51
N VAL A 345 6.80 -11.10 12.14
CA VAL A 345 6.20 -11.74 13.32
C VAL A 345 4.92 -12.44 12.89
N GLY A 346 4.74 -13.67 13.33
CA GLY A 346 3.68 -14.55 12.85
C GLY A 346 2.97 -15.31 13.97
N ASN A 347 1.95 -16.09 13.58
CA ASN A 347 1.09 -16.80 14.52
C ASN A 347 0.54 -15.86 15.59
N ILE A 348 -0.06 -14.75 15.10
CA ILE A 348 -0.53 -13.66 15.93
C ILE A 348 -1.79 -14.07 16.67
N VAL A 349 -1.79 -13.88 18.00
CA VAL A 349 -2.91 -14.17 18.90
C VAL A 349 -3.29 -12.92 19.69
N ASP A 350 -4.54 -12.87 20.16
CA ASP A 350 -5.01 -11.81 21.06
C ASP A 350 -4.31 -11.92 22.41
N THR A 351 -3.85 -10.80 22.96
CA THR A 351 -3.18 -10.79 24.27
C THR A 351 -4.09 -11.23 25.41
N SER A 352 -5.42 -11.10 25.28
CA SER A 352 -6.38 -11.60 26.26
C SER A 352 -6.49 -13.12 26.30
N MET A 353 -6.01 -13.82 25.26
CA MET A 353 -6.05 -15.28 25.11
C MET A 353 -4.70 -15.94 25.35
N VAL A 354 -3.70 -15.20 25.82
CA VAL A 354 -2.35 -15.75 26.05
C VAL A 354 -2.33 -16.54 27.36
N GLN A 355 -2.21 -17.84 27.22
CA GLN A 355 -1.91 -18.73 28.33
C GLN A 355 -0.40 -18.70 28.60
N MET A 356 -0.03 -18.44 29.85
CA MET A 356 1.37 -18.52 30.29
C MET A 356 1.80 -19.98 30.41
N ASP A 357 3.02 -20.25 29.96
CA ASP A 357 3.66 -21.56 30.12
C ASP A 357 4.49 -21.57 31.41
N ILE A 358 4.50 -22.69 32.12
CA ILE A 358 5.30 -22.88 33.34
C ILE A 358 6.81 -22.89 33.06
N PHE A 359 7.20 -23.20 31.83
CA PHE A 359 8.59 -23.18 31.34
C PHE A 359 8.99 -21.83 30.71
N ASP A 360 8.14 -20.80 30.83
CA ASP A 360 8.45 -19.50 30.28
C ASP A 360 9.71 -18.89 30.94
N PRO A 361 10.78 -18.65 30.17
CA PRO A 361 12.03 -18.16 30.72
C PRO A 361 11.99 -16.68 31.11
N ILE A 362 10.93 -15.95 30.76
CA ILE A 362 10.83 -14.52 30.98
C ILE A 362 10.12 -14.22 32.31
N PRO A 363 10.84 -13.72 33.31
CA PRO A 363 10.23 -13.32 34.57
C PRO A 363 9.44 -12.01 34.41
N ASN A 364 8.43 -11.83 35.26
CA ASN A 364 7.69 -10.57 35.41
C ASN A 364 7.13 -9.99 34.10
N ARG A 365 6.50 -10.80 33.25
CA ARG A 365 5.89 -10.35 31.98
C ARG A 365 4.97 -9.15 32.13
N LYS A 366 4.26 -9.03 33.29
CA LYS A 366 3.40 -7.89 33.57
C LYS A 366 4.19 -6.58 33.66
N ALA A 367 5.28 -6.55 34.45
CA ALA A 367 6.13 -5.36 34.57
C ALA A 367 6.76 -4.97 33.23
N ARG A 368 7.18 -5.96 32.42
CA ARG A 368 7.69 -5.73 31.06
C ARG A 368 6.63 -5.16 30.12
N SER A 369 5.41 -5.67 30.18
CA SER A 369 4.28 -5.12 29.41
C SER A 369 3.99 -3.66 29.79
N ASP A 370 4.03 -3.34 31.07
CA ASP A 370 3.79 -1.97 31.56
C ASP A 370 4.95 -1.02 31.15
N LEU A 371 6.19 -1.49 31.17
CA LEU A 371 7.33 -0.75 30.63
C LEU A 371 7.14 -0.44 29.13
N MET A 372 6.71 -1.42 28.32
CA MET A 372 6.46 -1.19 26.89
C MET A 372 5.35 -0.16 26.65
N LYS A 373 4.29 -0.15 27.46
CA LYS A 373 3.24 0.89 27.40
C LYS A 373 3.79 2.29 27.69
N VAL A 374 4.65 2.41 28.69
CA VAL A 374 5.29 3.70 29.01
C VAL A 374 6.16 4.18 27.85
N ILE A 375 6.99 3.30 27.28
CA ILE A 375 7.83 3.62 26.11
C ILE A 375 6.97 4.05 24.93
N ASP A 376 5.88 3.31 24.62
CA ASP A 376 4.97 3.64 23.53
C ASP A 376 4.30 5.01 23.75
N ASN A 377 3.85 5.31 24.97
CA ASN A 377 3.24 6.60 25.32
C ASN A 377 4.25 7.77 25.17
N LEU A 378 5.49 7.59 25.59
CA LEU A 378 6.54 8.59 25.43
C LEU A 378 6.85 8.83 23.94
N ASN A 379 6.97 7.75 23.16
CA ASN A 379 7.21 7.85 21.72
C ASN A 379 6.01 8.46 20.96
N HIS A 380 4.78 8.24 21.44
CA HIS A 380 3.60 8.89 20.88
C HIS A 380 3.55 10.38 21.19
N ARG A 381 3.92 10.77 22.42
CA ARG A 381 3.84 12.15 22.91
C ARG A 381 4.97 13.04 22.38
N TYR A 382 6.19 12.52 22.32
CA TYR A 382 7.41 13.31 22.03
C TYR A 382 7.99 13.01 20.64
N GLY A 383 7.36 12.13 19.87
CA GLY A 383 7.78 11.75 18.54
C GLY A 383 8.33 10.32 18.46
N LEU A 384 8.17 9.73 17.28
CA LEU A 384 8.60 8.36 17.02
C LEU A 384 10.10 8.20 17.29
N LYS A 385 10.47 7.16 18.06
CA LYS A 385 11.87 6.82 18.41
C LYS A 385 12.58 7.79 19.35
N THR A 386 11.84 8.57 20.13
CA THR A 386 12.41 9.33 21.26
C THR A 386 13.11 8.37 22.23
N ILE A 387 12.46 7.25 22.57
CA ILE A 387 13.07 6.13 23.29
C ILE A 387 13.19 4.95 22.33
N ARG A 388 14.38 4.39 22.17
CA ARG A 388 14.68 3.27 21.30
C ARG A 388 15.73 2.35 21.92
N LEU A 389 15.83 1.13 21.40
CA LEU A 389 16.89 0.21 21.82
C LEU A 389 18.24 0.66 21.27
N MET A 390 19.29 0.54 22.07
CA MET A 390 20.67 0.82 21.61
C MET A 390 21.06 -0.07 20.43
N ALA A 391 20.55 -1.30 20.36
CA ALA A 391 20.76 -2.21 19.24
C ALA A 391 20.26 -1.69 17.89
N GLU A 392 19.38 -0.68 17.85
CA GLU A 392 18.95 -0.02 16.61
C GLU A 392 20.03 0.87 15.99
N GLY A 393 21.13 1.11 16.73
CA GLY A 393 22.27 1.90 16.27
C GLY A 393 21.99 3.40 16.16
N GLU A 394 22.89 4.12 15.51
CA GLU A 394 22.79 5.58 15.34
C GLU A 394 21.75 6.00 14.29
N GLN A 395 21.49 7.32 14.23
CA GLN A 395 20.51 7.85 13.28
C GLN A 395 20.98 7.75 11.81
N GLN A 396 22.27 7.93 11.55
CA GLN A 396 22.83 7.77 10.20
C GLN A 396 23.32 6.33 10.00
N GLN A 397 22.65 5.60 9.14
CA GLN A 397 22.95 4.20 8.85
C GLN A 397 22.97 3.96 7.33
N PRO A 398 23.93 3.19 6.78
CA PRO A 398 24.05 2.94 5.34
C PRO A 398 22.82 2.20 4.75
N TRP A 399 22.12 1.43 5.59
CA TRP A 399 20.93 0.71 5.17
C TRP A 399 19.65 1.57 5.08
N LYS A 400 19.69 2.84 5.54
CA LYS A 400 18.52 3.73 5.40
C LYS A 400 18.15 3.97 3.95
N VAL A 401 16.85 4.20 3.76
CA VAL A 401 16.28 4.48 2.43
C VAL A 401 16.80 5.83 1.93
N LYS A 402 17.25 5.88 0.68
CA LYS A 402 17.50 7.11 -0.04
C LYS A 402 16.20 7.81 -0.41
N CYS A 403 16.14 9.13 -0.21
CA CYS A 403 15.03 9.99 -0.62
C CYS A 403 15.63 11.37 -0.94
N GLU A 404 16.25 11.51 -2.12
CA GLU A 404 17.03 12.70 -2.50
C GLU A 404 16.16 13.87 -2.98
N HIS A 405 14.91 13.56 -3.43
CA HIS A 405 13.96 14.53 -3.98
C HIS A 405 12.68 14.63 -3.14
N ARG A 406 12.80 14.43 -1.82
CA ARG A 406 11.63 14.45 -0.95
C ARG A 406 11.13 15.86 -0.73
N SER A 407 9.85 16.09 -0.93
CA SER A 407 9.15 17.32 -0.56
C SER A 407 9.05 17.49 0.97
N GLN A 408 8.81 18.71 1.42
CA GLN A 408 8.58 19.02 2.82
C GLN A 408 7.27 18.40 3.34
N ASN A 409 7.17 18.20 4.66
CA ASN A 409 5.95 17.71 5.31
C ASN A 409 4.99 18.88 5.64
N TYR A 410 4.57 19.61 4.63
CA TYR A 410 3.79 20.87 4.73
C TYR A 410 2.59 20.82 5.69
N LEU A 411 2.04 19.64 5.97
CA LEU A 411 0.81 19.46 6.76
C LEU A 411 1.04 18.74 8.10
N THR A 412 2.21 18.15 8.30
CA THR A 412 2.45 17.26 9.44
C THR A 412 3.68 17.63 10.28
N ASP A 413 4.48 18.57 9.80
CA ASP A 413 5.61 19.12 10.56
C ASP A 413 5.55 20.66 10.54
N ILE A 414 5.44 21.27 11.72
CA ILE A 414 5.33 22.73 11.86
C ILE A 414 6.61 23.45 11.38
N ASN A 415 7.74 22.81 11.41
CA ASN A 415 9.02 23.39 10.97
C ASN A 415 9.19 23.33 9.43
N GLU A 416 8.33 22.56 8.75
CA GLU A 416 8.37 22.37 7.30
C GLU A 416 7.18 23.00 6.58
N ILE A 417 6.36 23.85 7.25
CA ILE A 417 5.25 24.58 6.61
C ILE A 417 5.77 25.62 5.62
N LEU A 418 4.95 25.90 4.59
CA LEU A 418 5.27 26.95 3.62
C LEU A 418 5.34 28.32 4.30
N THR A 419 6.44 29.02 4.08
CA THR A 419 6.63 30.39 4.55
C THR A 419 6.38 31.36 3.39
N ILE A 420 5.41 32.25 3.55
CA ILE A 420 5.14 33.33 2.59
C ILE A 420 5.98 34.53 3.04
N ARG A 421 6.86 35.02 2.17
CA ARG A 421 7.53 36.29 2.37
C ARG A 421 6.66 37.37 1.68
N ILE A 422 6.14 38.28 2.46
CA ILE A 422 5.39 39.44 1.99
C ILE A 422 6.37 40.53 1.61
#